data_b7b3e57dc713d48b4ac2beb435912840
#
_entry.id   b7b3e57dc713d48b4ac2beb435912840
#
_cell.length_a   1.000
_cell.length_b   1.000
_cell.length_c   1.000
_cell.angle_alpha   90.00
_cell.angle_beta   90.00
_cell.angle_gamma   90.00
#
_symmetry.space_group_name_H-M   'P 1'
#
loop_
_entity.id
_entity.type
_entity.pdbx_description
1 polymer ?
#
loop_
_entity_poly.entity_id
_entity_poly.type
_entity_poly.pdbx_seq_one_letter_code
_entity_poly.pdbx_strand_id
1 'polypeptide(L)'
;MVDITHKISTLRVATATAIVKVSKQETIDAVVNNLVPKGNVLEMAKTAGLFAVKNTHLSIPDCHPLPIEFTSVEYNIEGLEIHIIFKVKTVYKTGVEVEAMHGASIVALTMYDMLKPIDKEIEISTIKLINKEGGKSSFKNKFPNAIRAAVFVCSDSIFAGDKEDRSGKTIVEKLDSYGVETFHYEIIPDELDIIQEKTKAFAKENQLVIFTGGTGLSPRDVTPEALEPLLESRIPGIEEAIRSYGQQRMPYAMLSRSVAGTLGKSLVLALPGSTNGVRESMDAVFPHVMHVFHILKGKNHDSL
;
A
#
# COMPACT_ATOMS: atom_id res chain seq x y z
N MET A 1 1.85 -10.69 15.71
CA MET A 1 1.94 -9.63 14.67
C MET A 1 1.09 -9.99 13.46
N VAL A 2 0.42 -9.01 12.86
CA VAL A 2 -0.36 -9.23 11.62
C VAL A 2 0.56 -9.47 10.44
N ASP A 3 0.28 -10.46 9.59
CA ASP A 3 1.07 -10.71 8.38
C ASP A 3 0.96 -9.55 7.38
N ILE A 4 2.10 -8.95 7.05
CA ILE A 4 2.23 -7.88 6.06
C ILE A 4 3.12 -8.28 4.88
N THR A 5 3.51 -9.56 4.76
CA THR A 5 4.41 -10.03 3.69
C THR A 5 3.79 -9.87 2.30
N HIS A 6 2.45 -9.94 2.22
CA HIS A 6 1.67 -9.76 0.99
C HIS A 6 1.48 -8.29 0.56
N LYS A 7 1.88 -7.30 1.40
CA LYS A 7 1.68 -5.88 1.07
C LYS A 7 2.85 -5.32 0.28
N ILE A 8 2.54 -4.37 -0.60
CA ILE A 8 3.55 -3.54 -1.27
C ILE A 8 4.05 -2.42 -0.34
N SER A 9 5.28 -1.97 -0.54
CA SER A 9 5.81 -0.79 0.13
C SER A 9 5.29 0.48 -0.52
N THR A 10 4.79 1.40 0.30
CA THR A 10 4.36 2.75 -0.12
C THR A 10 4.82 3.77 0.89
N LEU A 11 4.89 5.04 0.49
CA LEU A 11 5.16 6.13 1.43
C LEU A 11 4.08 6.14 2.51
N ARG A 12 4.51 6.10 3.77
CA ARG A 12 3.66 6.17 4.96
C ARG A 12 3.99 7.46 5.71
N VAL A 13 2.97 8.23 6.00
CA VAL A 13 3.09 9.45 6.80
C VAL A 13 2.10 9.35 7.95
N ALA A 14 2.53 9.69 9.15
CA ALA A 14 1.64 9.87 10.29
C ALA A 14 2.06 11.10 11.08
N THR A 15 1.07 11.83 11.56
CA THR A 15 1.25 12.99 12.43
C THR A 15 0.41 12.79 13.69
N ALA A 16 1.07 12.83 14.84
CA ALA A 16 0.43 12.76 16.15
C ALA A 16 0.64 14.07 16.92
N THR A 17 -0.20 14.31 17.91
CA THR A 17 -0.05 15.42 18.85
C THR A 17 -0.07 14.92 20.29
N ALA A 18 0.65 15.64 21.15
CA ALA A 18 0.48 15.57 22.60
C ALA A 18 0.42 16.99 23.15
N ILE A 19 -0.24 17.18 24.30
CA ILE A 19 -0.35 18.47 24.95
C ILE A 19 0.14 18.31 26.41
N VAL A 20 1.12 19.12 26.77
CA VAL A 20 1.60 19.26 28.16
C VAL A 20 1.09 20.58 28.69
N LYS A 21 0.27 20.51 29.73
CA LYS A 21 -0.28 21.66 30.44
C LYS A 21 0.50 21.91 31.73
N VAL A 22 1.00 23.11 31.91
CA VAL A 22 1.68 23.56 33.12
C VAL A 22 0.73 24.39 34.00
N SER A 23 1.05 24.55 35.29
CA SER A 23 0.14 25.23 36.23
C SER A 23 0.33 26.75 36.31
N LYS A 24 1.46 27.28 35.80
CA LYS A 24 1.82 28.67 35.96
C LYS A 24 2.72 29.21 34.86
N GLN A 25 2.64 30.53 34.65
CA GLN A 25 3.37 31.23 33.59
C GLN A 25 4.88 31.14 33.76
N GLU A 26 5.38 31.16 35.01
CA GLU A 26 6.82 31.07 35.30
C GLU A 26 7.44 29.75 34.78
N THR A 27 6.66 28.68 34.69
CA THR A 27 7.10 27.42 34.08
C THR A 27 7.31 27.57 32.59
N ILE A 28 6.40 28.23 31.88
CA ILE A 28 6.56 28.57 30.46
C ILE A 28 7.77 29.45 30.24
N ASP A 29 7.91 30.52 31.05
CA ASP A 29 9.03 31.45 30.97
C ASP A 29 10.38 30.74 31.19
N ALA A 30 10.44 29.78 32.12
CA ALA A 30 11.63 28.96 32.36
C ALA A 30 11.97 28.06 31.16
N VAL A 31 10.97 27.49 30.49
CA VAL A 31 11.16 26.69 29.25
C VAL A 31 11.71 27.54 28.12
N VAL A 32 11.07 28.69 27.85
CA VAL A 32 11.43 29.58 26.75
C VAL A 32 12.84 30.18 26.94
N ASN A 33 13.20 30.54 28.17
CA ASN A 33 14.46 31.14 28.51
C ASN A 33 15.57 30.15 28.88
N ASN A 34 15.32 28.82 28.76
CA ASN A 34 16.26 27.76 29.14
C ASN A 34 16.72 27.81 30.59
N LEU A 35 15.86 28.20 31.52
CA LEU A 35 16.15 28.35 32.96
C LEU A 35 15.73 27.12 33.78
N VAL A 36 15.31 26.04 33.14
CA VAL A 36 14.93 24.80 33.85
C VAL A 36 16.17 24.10 34.38
N PRO A 37 16.18 23.69 35.68
CA PRO A 37 17.37 23.11 36.29
C PRO A 37 17.94 21.86 35.61
N LYS A 38 17.10 21.10 34.91
CA LYS A 38 17.51 19.90 34.17
C LYS A 38 18.03 20.20 32.74
N GLY A 39 18.10 21.49 32.34
CA GLY A 39 18.61 21.90 31.04
C GLY A 39 17.49 22.21 30.03
N ASN A 40 17.85 22.22 28.75
CA ASN A 40 16.93 22.56 27.65
C ASN A 40 15.87 21.49 27.48
N VAL A 41 14.64 21.82 27.88
CA VAL A 41 13.48 20.91 27.88
C VAL A 41 13.11 20.46 26.48
N LEU A 42 13.05 21.41 25.52
CA LEU A 42 12.59 21.14 24.17
C LEU A 42 13.56 20.22 23.41
N GLU A 43 14.87 20.46 23.52
CA GLU A 43 15.88 19.63 22.85
C GLU A 43 16.03 18.24 23.51
N MET A 44 15.94 18.16 24.84
CA MET A 44 15.97 16.87 25.54
C MET A 44 14.73 16.03 25.18
N ALA A 45 13.56 16.63 25.22
CA ALA A 45 12.31 15.95 24.87
C ALA A 45 12.30 15.49 23.41
N LYS A 46 12.77 16.32 22.47
CA LYS A 46 12.94 15.96 21.06
C LYS A 46 13.88 14.75 20.90
N THR A 47 15.02 14.78 21.57
CA THR A 47 15.99 13.67 21.54
C THR A 47 15.37 12.37 22.05
N ALA A 48 14.63 12.43 23.17
CA ALA A 48 13.92 11.28 23.72
C ALA A 48 12.86 10.73 22.74
N GLY A 49 12.10 11.61 22.10
CA GLY A 49 11.12 11.25 21.07
C GLY A 49 11.75 10.58 19.84
N LEU A 50 12.90 11.07 19.39
CA LEU A 50 13.68 10.46 18.31
C LEU A 50 14.19 9.05 18.67
N PHE A 51 14.55 8.82 19.90
CA PHE A 51 14.92 7.49 20.40
C PHE A 51 13.70 6.58 20.46
N ALA A 52 12.59 7.08 21.00
CA ALA A 52 11.36 6.32 21.18
C ALA A 52 10.82 5.81 19.85
N VAL A 53 10.70 6.67 18.84
CA VAL A 53 10.11 6.30 17.55
C VAL A 53 10.91 5.20 16.84
N LYS A 54 12.24 5.21 16.96
CA LYS A 54 13.12 4.17 16.39
C LYS A 54 13.03 2.82 17.12
N ASN A 55 12.53 2.82 18.35
CA ASN A 55 12.47 1.66 19.23
C ASN A 55 11.03 1.29 19.61
N THR A 56 10.02 1.75 18.85
CA THR A 56 8.61 1.51 19.16
C THR A 56 8.29 0.02 19.31
N HIS A 57 8.81 -0.82 18.43
CA HIS A 57 8.61 -2.27 18.47
C HIS A 57 9.17 -2.96 19.73
N LEU A 58 10.10 -2.33 20.47
CA LEU A 58 10.58 -2.85 21.75
C LEU A 58 9.61 -2.58 22.90
N SER A 59 8.78 -1.56 22.77
CA SER A 59 7.80 -1.15 23.79
C SER A 59 6.39 -1.65 23.50
N ILE A 60 6.05 -1.82 22.23
CA ILE A 60 4.71 -2.24 21.77
C ILE A 60 4.82 -3.63 21.13
N PRO A 61 4.41 -4.70 21.82
CA PRO A 61 4.76 -6.08 21.46
C PRO A 61 4.31 -6.52 20.06
N ASP A 62 3.18 -6.00 19.57
CA ASP A 62 2.62 -6.39 18.26
C ASP A 62 2.99 -5.43 17.11
N CYS A 63 3.82 -4.42 17.41
CA CYS A 63 4.31 -3.47 16.42
C CYS A 63 5.46 -4.08 15.60
N HIS A 64 5.40 -3.91 14.27
CA HIS A 64 6.46 -4.40 13.39
C HIS A 64 7.74 -3.57 13.55
N PRO A 65 8.93 -4.19 13.60
CA PRO A 65 10.18 -3.45 13.45
C PRO A 65 10.24 -2.89 12.02
N LEU A 66 10.29 -1.57 11.91
CA LEU A 66 10.33 -0.90 10.62
C LEU A 66 11.36 0.24 10.62
N PRO A 67 11.95 0.57 9.46
CA PRO A 67 12.87 1.69 9.34
C PRO A 67 12.11 3.01 9.50
N ILE A 68 12.67 3.93 10.29
CA ILE A 68 12.20 5.31 10.37
C ILE A 68 13.11 6.17 9.49
N GLU A 69 12.55 6.73 8.41
CA GLU A 69 13.35 7.49 7.44
C GLU A 69 13.26 8.99 7.65
N PHE A 70 12.20 9.46 8.31
CA PHE A 70 12.04 10.87 8.66
C PHE A 70 11.25 11.05 9.94
N THR A 71 11.67 12.01 10.76
CA THR A 71 10.94 12.46 11.95
C THR A 71 11.11 13.96 12.11
N SER A 72 10.03 14.69 12.44
CA SER A 72 10.07 16.06 12.91
C SER A 72 9.27 16.22 14.19
N VAL A 73 9.73 17.11 15.05
CA VAL A 73 9.04 17.54 16.26
C VAL A 73 8.92 19.05 16.21
N GLU A 74 7.69 19.53 16.31
CA GLU A 74 7.38 20.96 16.35
C GLU A 74 6.66 21.26 17.67
N TYR A 75 6.91 22.44 18.21
CA TYR A 75 6.31 22.90 19.47
C TYR A 75 5.59 24.22 19.22
N ASN A 76 4.36 24.32 19.74
CA ASN A 76 3.63 25.56 19.80
C ASN A 76 3.19 25.78 21.27
N ILE A 77 3.47 26.97 21.80
CA ILE A 77 3.13 27.34 23.17
C ILE A 77 1.95 28.30 23.13
N GLU A 78 0.84 27.90 23.72
CA GLU A 78 -0.40 28.68 23.80
C GLU A 78 -0.85 28.81 25.25
N GLY A 79 -0.62 29.99 25.82
CA GLY A 79 -0.87 30.21 27.25
C GLY A 79 -0.07 29.25 28.14
N LEU A 80 -0.73 28.38 28.89
CA LEU A 80 -0.09 27.40 29.77
C LEU A 80 0.02 26.01 29.13
N GLU A 81 -0.19 25.88 27.81
CA GLU A 81 -0.13 24.61 27.10
C GLU A 81 1.04 24.58 26.11
N ILE A 82 1.79 23.48 26.13
CA ILE A 82 2.84 23.18 25.14
C ILE A 82 2.29 22.09 24.22
N HIS A 83 1.93 22.48 23.00
CA HIS A 83 1.45 21.61 21.97
C HIS A 83 2.64 21.00 21.23
N ILE A 84 2.68 19.68 21.17
CA ILE A 84 3.69 18.89 20.49
C ILE A 84 3.08 18.34 19.21
N ILE A 85 3.73 18.57 18.07
CA ILE A 85 3.37 17.95 16.78
C ILE A 85 4.52 17.04 16.38
N PHE A 86 4.23 15.75 16.31
CA PHE A 86 5.23 14.71 16.00
C PHE A 86 4.88 14.04 14.68
N LYS A 87 5.76 14.18 13.67
CA LYS A 87 5.56 13.64 12.33
C LYS A 87 6.59 12.56 12.02
N VAL A 88 6.13 11.45 11.44
CA VAL A 88 6.97 10.30 11.04
C VAL A 88 6.69 9.95 9.59
N LYS A 89 7.75 9.60 8.83
CA LYS A 89 7.63 9.07 7.46
C LYS A 89 8.53 7.85 7.28
N THR A 90 8.05 6.93 6.46
CA THR A 90 8.82 5.77 5.95
C THR A 90 8.23 5.26 4.64
N VAL A 91 9.03 4.54 3.85
CA VAL A 91 8.54 3.76 2.70
C VAL A 91 8.49 2.29 3.13
N TYR A 92 7.31 1.84 3.56
CA TYR A 92 7.17 0.50 4.11
C TYR A 92 5.78 -0.12 3.87
N LYS A 93 5.64 -1.39 4.26
CA LYS A 93 4.43 -2.22 4.10
C LYS A 93 3.31 -1.91 5.09
N THR A 94 3.61 -1.22 6.19
CA THR A 94 2.63 -0.83 7.24
C THR A 94 2.74 0.65 7.57
N GLY A 95 1.70 1.20 8.19
CA GLY A 95 1.67 2.60 8.62
C GLY A 95 2.57 2.85 9.85
N VAL A 96 2.77 4.12 10.16
CA VAL A 96 3.65 4.61 11.25
C VAL A 96 2.86 5.39 12.30
N GLU A 97 1.56 5.06 12.45
CA GLU A 97 0.67 5.74 13.39
C GLU A 97 1.10 5.52 14.84
N VAL A 98 1.48 4.29 15.17
CA VAL A 98 1.91 3.91 16.54
C VAL A 98 3.24 4.57 16.85
N GLU A 99 4.16 4.61 15.90
CA GLU A 99 5.45 5.28 16.02
C GLU A 99 5.29 6.79 16.29
N ALA A 100 4.40 7.45 15.55
CA ALA A 100 4.13 8.88 15.74
C ALA A 100 3.52 9.16 17.11
N MET A 101 2.55 8.36 17.55
CA MET A 101 1.92 8.49 18.87
C MET A 101 2.91 8.16 20.00
N HIS A 102 3.72 7.11 19.86
CA HIS A 102 4.74 6.76 20.84
C HIS A 102 5.78 7.87 20.97
N GLY A 103 6.28 8.41 19.84
CA GLY A 103 7.20 9.54 19.85
C GLY A 103 6.61 10.75 20.59
N ALA A 104 5.38 11.16 20.26
CA ALA A 104 4.69 12.27 20.93
C ALA A 104 4.50 12.02 22.44
N SER A 105 4.19 10.78 22.83
CA SER A 105 4.03 10.38 24.24
C SER A 105 5.32 10.53 25.03
N ILE A 106 6.45 10.08 24.49
CA ILE A 106 7.75 10.15 25.17
C ILE A 106 8.26 11.58 25.20
N VAL A 107 7.99 12.40 24.17
CA VAL A 107 8.28 13.84 24.22
C VAL A 107 7.53 14.48 25.42
N ALA A 108 6.22 14.26 25.51
CA ALA A 108 5.41 14.82 26.61
C ALA A 108 5.85 14.32 27.99
N LEU A 109 6.12 13.02 28.12
CA LEU A 109 6.60 12.43 29.39
C LEU A 109 7.97 12.96 29.80
N THR A 110 8.87 13.21 28.83
CA THR A 110 10.17 13.81 29.09
C THR A 110 10.04 15.25 29.57
N MET A 111 9.13 16.03 28.95
CA MET A 111 8.82 17.38 29.43
C MET A 111 8.32 17.34 30.88
N TYR A 112 7.38 16.45 31.18
CA TYR A 112 6.86 16.27 32.54
C TYR A 112 8.01 16.00 33.52
N ASP A 113 8.91 15.03 33.21
CA ASP A 113 10.03 14.70 34.09
C ASP A 113 10.98 15.89 34.31
N MET A 114 11.24 16.65 33.26
CA MET A 114 12.14 17.81 33.35
C MET A 114 11.54 18.99 34.12
N LEU A 115 10.23 19.21 34.00
CA LEU A 115 9.53 20.34 34.59
C LEU A 115 9.04 20.09 36.03
N LYS A 116 8.83 18.82 36.44
CA LYS A 116 8.31 18.49 37.79
C LYS A 116 9.09 19.06 38.99
N PRO A 117 10.40 19.43 38.90
CA PRO A 117 11.08 20.12 40.02
C PRO A 117 10.58 21.53 40.26
N ILE A 118 10.09 22.23 39.22
CA ILE A 118 9.64 23.63 39.31
C ILE A 118 8.13 23.79 39.26
N ASP A 119 7.39 22.77 38.79
CA ASP A 119 5.95 22.74 38.73
C ASP A 119 5.43 21.35 39.15
N LYS A 120 4.47 21.28 40.08
CA LYS A 120 3.95 20.00 40.61
C LYS A 120 2.62 19.57 40.02
N GLU A 121 1.96 20.46 39.29
CA GLU A 121 0.60 20.26 38.76
C GLU A 121 0.58 20.14 37.22
N ILE A 122 1.66 19.56 36.66
CA ILE A 122 1.79 19.33 35.23
C ILE A 122 0.86 18.18 34.80
N GLU A 123 0.13 18.39 33.72
CA GLU A 123 -0.75 17.39 33.14
C GLU A 123 -0.35 17.09 31.68
N ILE A 124 -0.36 15.82 31.29
CA ILE A 124 -0.36 15.41 29.89
C ILE A 124 -1.83 15.17 29.51
N SER A 125 -2.46 16.16 28.87
CA SER A 125 -3.90 16.19 28.70
C SER A 125 -4.39 15.45 27.46
N THR A 126 -3.55 15.31 26.42
CA THR A 126 -3.96 14.73 25.13
C THR A 126 -2.79 14.00 24.48
N ILE A 127 -3.07 12.83 23.94
CA ILE A 127 -2.21 12.12 22.97
C ILE A 127 -3.12 11.54 21.91
N LYS A 128 -2.99 11.98 20.65
CA LYS A 128 -3.85 11.46 19.57
C LYS A 128 -3.17 11.53 18.20
N LEU A 129 -3.62 10.66 17.30
CA LEU A 129 -3.32 10.75 15.89
C LEU A 129 -4.08 11.91 15.26
N ILE A 130 -3.39 12.79 14.53
CA ILE A 130 -4.00 13.87 13.75
C ILE A 130 -4.33 13.42 12.34
N ASN A 131 -3.33 12.83 11.66
CA ASN A 131 -3.44 12.44 10.25
C ASN A 131 -2.57 11.24 9.95
N LYS A 132 -2.98 10.47 8.92
CA LYS A 132 -2.19 9.40 8.29
C LYS A 132 -2.41 9.34 6.80
N GLU A 133 -1.37 8.98 6.06
CA GLU A 133 -1.39 8.87 4.60
C GLU A 133 -0.64 7.63 4.12
N GLY A 134 -0.94 7.17 2.90
CA GLY A 134 -0.19 6.14 2.17
C GLY A 134 -0.62 4.70 2.40
N GLY A 135 -1.74 4.44 3.09
CA GLY A 135 -2.32 3.11 3.24
C GLY A 135 -3.43 2.79 2.24
N LYS A 136 -4.00 1.58 2.33
CA LYS A 136 -5.16 1.16 1.52
C LYS A 136 -6.33 2.17 1.54
N SER A 137 -6.48 2.91 2.63
CA SER A 137 -7.52 3.93 2.77
C SER A 137 -7.26 5.19 1.94
N SER A 138 -6.00 5.50 1.62
CA SER A 138 -5.62 6.69 0.84
C SER A 138 -5.79 6.51 -0.67
N PHE A 139 -5.87 5.24 -1.14
CA PHE A 139 -5.92 4.91 -2.57
C PHE A 139 -7.19 4.12 -2.92
N LYS A 140 -8.32 4.46 -2.31
CA LYS A 140 -9.60 3.81 -2.61
C LYS A 140 -10.20 4.38 -3.89
N ASN A 141 -10.22 3.58 -4.94
CA ASN A 141 -11.02 3.88 -6.12
C ASN A 141 -12.51 3.62 -5.81
N LYS A 142 -13.37 4.58 -6.14
CA LYS A 142 -14.82 4.43 -6.09
C LYS A 142 -15.36 4.43 -7.51
N PHE A 143 -16.11 3.39 -7.87
CA PHE A 143 -16.74 3.27 -9.17
C PHE A 143 -18.26 3.38 -9.00
N PRO A 144 -18.95 4.16 -9.85
CA PRO A 144 -20.42 4.28 -9.79
C PRO A 144 -21.13 2.96 -10.11
N ASN A 145 -20.49 2.12 -10.92
CA ASN A 145 -20.97 0.77 -11.29
C ASN A 145 -19.87 -0.26 -11.01
N ALA A 146 -20.26 -1.50 -10.79
CA ALA A 146 -19.32 -2.61 -10.69
C ALA A 146 -18.47 -2.70 -11.97
N ILE A 147 -17.17 -2.97 -11.80
CA ILE A 147 -16.28 -3.29 -12.91
C ILE A 147 -16.57 -4.73 -13.32
N ARG A 148 -16.79 -4.97 -14.62
CA ARG A 148 -17.01 -6.30 -15.18
C ARG A 148 -15.70 -6.85 -15.72
N ALA A 149 -15.41 -8.10 -15.38
CA ALA A 149 -14.23 -8.81 -15.82
C ALA A 149 -14.60 -10.09 -16.59
N ALA A 150 -13.77 -10.43 -17.59
CA ALA A 150 -13.71 -11.75 -18.22
C ALA A 150 -12.36 -12.39 -17.86
N VAL A 151 -12.37 -13.66 -17.47
CA VAL A 151 -11.21 -14.44 -17.06
C VAL A 151 -11.06 -15.67 -17.95
N PHE A 152 -9.89 -15.81 -18.56
CA PHE A 152 -9.55 -16.95 -19.42
C PHE A 152 -8.35 -17.69 -18.86
N VAL A 153 -8.45 -19.02 -18.80
CA VAL A 153 -7.35 -19.92 -18.40
C VAL A 153 -6.81 -20.57 -19.66
N CYS A 154 -5.61 -20.17 -20.08
CA CYS A 154 -4.91 -20.74 -21.21
C CYS A 154 -4.13 -21.96 -20.76
N SER A 155 -4.60 -23.18 -21.09
CA SER A 155 -3.92 -24.42 -20.71
C SER A 155 -4.50 -25.63 -21.44
N ASP A 156 -3.70 -26.24 -22.30
CA ASP A 156 -4.07 -27.49 -22.99
C ASP A 156 -4.44 -28.62 -22.01
N SER A 157 -3.65 -28.79 -20.93
CA SER A 157 -3.88 -29.87 -19.97
C SER A 157 -5.12 -29.69 -19.10
N ILE A 158 -5.50 -28.45 -18.79
CA ILE A 158 -6.74 -28.16 -18.05
C ILE A 158 -7.93 -28.26 -18.99
N PHE A 159 -7.78 -27.78 -20.24
CA PHE A 159 -8.80 -27.88 -21.28
C PHE A 159 -9.15 -29.34 -21.61
N ALA A 160 -8.16 -30.20 -21.67
CA ALA A 160 -8.34 -31.64 -21.88
C ALA A 160 -8.93 -32.37 -20.65
N GLY A 161 -8.99 -31.72 -19.48
CA GLY A 161 -9.49 -32.32 -18.25
C GLY A 161 -8.45 -33.11 -17.45
N ASP A 162 -7.17 -33.06 -17.85
CA ASP A 162 -6.07 -33.79 -17.18
C ASP A 162 -5.66 -33.12 -15.85
N LYS A 163 -5.94 -31.84 -15.68
CA LYS A 163 -5.63 -31.05 -14.49
C LYS A 163 -6.80 -30.17 -14.06
N GLU A 164 -6.87 -29.92 -12.76
CA GLU A 164 -7.84 -28.98 -12.20
C GLU A 164 -7.30 -27.54 -12.30
N ASP A 165 -8.15 -26.59 -12.72
CA ASP A 165 -7.81 -25.18 -12.64
C ASP A 165 -7.86 -24.66 -11.20
N ARG A 166 -6.74 -24.08 -10.75
CA ARG A 166 -6.61 -23.36 -9.49
C ARG A 166 -6.25 -21.89 -9.71
N SER A 167 -5.59 -21.60 -10.80
CA SER A 167 -5.11 -20.23 -11.13
C SER A 167 -6.28 -19.30 -11.47
N GLY A 168 -7.17 -19.71 -12.36
CA GLY A 168 -8.33 -18.92 -12.72
C GLY A 168 -9.30 -18.76 -11.55
N LYS A 169 -9.56 -19.81 -10.77
CA LYS A 169 -10.36 -19.73 -9.53
C LYS A 169 -9.79 -18.71 -8.55
N THR A 170 -8.44 -18.68 -8.36
CA THR A 170 -7.78 -17.69 -7.51
C THR A 170 -7.97 -16.26 -8.03
N ILE A 171 -7.96 -16.04 -9.35
CA ILE A 171 -8.26 -14.72 -9.93
C ILE A 171 -9.69 -14.30 -9.57
N VAL A 172 -10.66 -15.17 -9.80
CA VAL A 172 -12.08 -14.89 -9.52
C VAL A 172 -12.30 -14.52 -8.05
N GLU A 173 -11.77 -15.32 -7.13
CA GLU A 173 -11.86 -15.05 -5.68
C GLU A 173 -11.26 -13.68 -5.31
N LYS A 174 -10.10 -13.33 -5.87
CA LYS A 174 -9.47 -12.03 -5.61
C LYS A 174 -10.25 -10.88 -6.23
N LEU A 175 -10.76 -11.02 -7.45
CA LEU A 175 -11.61 -10.01 -8.10
C LEU A 175 -12.86 -9.72 -7.27
N ASP A 176 -13.53 -10.76 -6.76
CA ASP A 176 -14.68 -10.63 -5.89
C ASP A 176 -14.33 -9.84 -4.61
N SER A 177 -13.19 -10.14 -3.99
CA SER A 177 -12.70 -9.41 -2.81
C SER A 177 -12.44 -7.91 -3.05
N TYR A 178 -12.27 -7.50 -4.30
CA TYR A 178 -12.11 -6.11 -4.73
C TYR A 178 -13.41 -5.49 -5.28
N GLY A 179 -14.52 -6.22 -5.26
CA GLY A 179 -15.81 -5.77 -5.79
C GLY A 179 -15.87 -5.70 -7.32
N VAL A 180 -15.07 -6.53 -7.99
CA VAL A 180 -15.08 -6.70 -9.45
C VAL A 180 -15.94 -7.92 -9.79
N GLU A 181 -16.95 -7.72 -10.63
CA GLU A 181 -17.84 -8.79 -11.06
C GLU A 181 -17.20 -9.63 -12.18
N THR A 182 -16.98 -10.92 -11.93
CA THR A 182 -16.56 -11.85 -12.97
C THR A 182 -17.76 -12.26 -13.80
N PHE A 183 -17.95 -11.58 -14.94
CA PHE A 183 -19.06 -11.83 -15.87
C PHE A 183 -18.86 -13.09 -16.72
N HIS A 184 -17.61 -13.41 -17.04
CA HIS A 184 -17.26 -14.57 -17.86
C HIS A 184 -16.02 -15.27 -17.33
N TYR A 185 -16.06 -16.59 -17.33
CA TYR A 185 -14.94 -17.45 -16.94
C TYR A 185 -14.91 -18.65 -17.89
N GLU A 186 -13.77 -18.87 -18.54
CA GLU A 186 -13.62 -19.94 -19.53
C GLU A 186 -12.19 -20.51 -19.53
N ILE A 187 -12.07 -21.82 -19.73
CA ILE A 187 -10.81 -22.51 -19.96
C ILE A 187 -10.67 -22.70 -21.46
N ILE A 188 -9.58 -22.25 -22.02
CA ILE A 188 -9.28 -22.31 -23.46
C ILE A 188 -7.93 -22.99 -23.73
N PRO A 189 -7.73 -23.60 -24.91
CA PRO A 189 -6.43 -24.13 -25.29
C PRO A 189 -5.39 -23.02 -25.52
N ASP A 190 -4.12 -23.36 -25.45
CA ASP A 190 -2.99 -22.46 -25.74
C ASP A 190 -2.86 -22.20 -27.27
N GLU A 191 -3.89 -21.61 -27.89
CA GLU A 191 -3.96 -21.33 -29.33
C GLU A 191 -4.08 -19.82 -29.59
N LEU A 192 -3.16 -19.27 -30.40
CA LEU A 192 -3.03 -17.85 -30.70
C LEU A 192 -4.32 -17.24 -31.20
N ASP A 193 -4.96 -17.86 -32.19
CA ASP A 193 -6.17 -17.34 -32.84
C ASP A 193 -7.37 -17.29 -31.87
N ILE A 194 -7.51 -18.31 -31.00
CA ILE A 194 -8.54 -18.38 -29.98
C ILE A 194 -8.37 -17.28 -28.96
N ILE A 195 -7.14 -17.08 -28.45
CA ILE A 195 -6.81 -16.02 -27.50
C ILE A 195 -7.14 -14.64 -28.10
N GLN A 196 -6.76 -14.42 -29.37
CA GLN A 196 -7.05 -13.17 -30.08
C GLN A 196 -8.54 -12.91 -30.27
N GLU A 197 -9.31 -13.94 -30.68
CA GLU A 197 -10.75 -13.85 -30.86
C GLU A 197 -11.44 -13.49 -29.54
N LYS A 198 -11.14 -14.21 -28.46
CA LYS A 198 -11.68 -13.95 -27.12
C LYS A 198 -11.31 -12.54 -26.64
N THR A 199 -10.08 -12.10 -26.84
CA THR A 199 -9.64 -10.75 -26.48
C THR A 199 -10.50 -9.68 -27.18
N LYS A 200 -10.63 -9.77 -28.51
CA LYS A 200 -11.40 -8.81 -29.31
C LYS A 200 -12.90 -8.79 -28.96
N ALA A 201 -13.47 -9.96 -28.68
CA ALA A 201 -14.87 -10.08 -28.33
C ALA A 201 -15.16 -9.48 -26.93
N PHE A 202 -14.39 -9.91 -25.92
CA PHE A 202 -14.69 -9.56 -24.52
C PHE A 202 -14.20 -8.18 -24.10
N ALA A 203 -13.17 -7.60 -24.76
CA ALA A 203 -12.75 -6.23 -24.51
C ALA A 203 -13.82 -5.18 -24.91
N LYS A 204 -14.78 -5.52 -25.77
CA LYS A 204 -15.89 -4.62 -26.13
C LYS A 204 -16.91 -4.46 -25.00
N GLU A 205 -17.09 -5.48 -24.17
CA GLU A 205 -18.20 -5.57 -23.21
C GLU A 205 -17.72 -5.51 -21.74
N ASN A 206 -16.43 -5.76 -21.49
CA ASN A 206 -15.85 -5.81 -20.15
C ASN A 206 -14.77 -4.74 -19.99
N GLN A 207 -14.66 -4.16 -18.80
CA GLN A 207 -13.58 -3.22 -18.46
C GLN A 207 -12.26 -3.95 -18.21
N LEU A 208 -12.31 -5.23 -17.86
CA LEU A 208 -11.12 -6.01 -17.51
C LEU A 208 -11.17 -7.38 -18.22
N VAL A 209 -10.10 -7.72 -18.93
CA VAL A 209 -9.92 -9.04 -19.52
C VAL A 209 -8.61 -9.62 -19.00
N ILE A 210 -8.67 -10.74 -18.31
CA ILE A 210 -7.50 -11.40 -17.72
C ILE A 210 -7.30 -12.77 -18.33
N PHE A 211 -6.10 -13.00 -18.84
CA PHE A 211 -5.61 -14.32 -19.23
C PHE A 211 -4.63 -14.84 -18.18
N THR A 212 -4.68 -16.12 -17.86
CA THR A 212 -3.69 -16.80 -17.01
C THR A 212 -3.21 -18.06 -17.70
N GLY A 213 -1.90 -18.27 -17.70
CA GLY A 213 -1.22 -19.35 -18.43
C GLY A 213 -0.66 -18.91 -19.77
N GLY A 214 0.08 -19.79 -20.42
CA GLY A 214 0.74 -19.53 -21.71
C GLY A 214 1.75 -18.38 -21.71
N THR A 215 2.30 -17.99 -20.54
CA THR A 215 3.25 -16.86 -20.42
C THR A 215 4.69 -17.30 -20.14
N GLY A 216 4.99 -18.58 -20.20
CA GLY A 216 6.33 -19.14 -20.03
C GLY A 216 7.17 -19.07 -21.30
N LEU A 217 8.23 -19.89 -21.35
CA LEU A 217 9.20 -19.95 -22.43
C LEU A 217 9.06 -21.21 -23.31
N SER A 218 8.04 -22.03 -23.06
CA SER A 218 7.74 -23.18 -23.90
C SER A 218 7.24 -22.74 -25.27
N PRO A 219 7.51 -23.49 -26.35
CA PRO A 219 6.93 -23.23 -27.68
C PRO A 219 5.39 -23.20 -27.72
N ARG A 220 4.73 -23.78 -26.70
CA ARG A 220 3.25 -23.73 -26.56
C ARG A 220 2.76 -22.49 -25.84
N ASP A 221 3.65 -21.75 -25.16
CA ASP A 221 3.30 -20.53 -24.45
C ASP A 221 3.20 -19.37 -25.44
N VAL A 222 2.00 -19.08 -25.93
CA VAL A 222 1.73 -18.09 -26.99
C VAL A 222 0.88 -16.92 -26.54
N THR A 223 0.51 -16.84 -25.25
CA THR A 223 -0.37 -15.78 -24.74
C THR A 223 0.19 -14.37 -24.98
N PRO A 224 1.48 -14.08 -24.73
CA PRO A 224 2.06 -12.77 -25.05
C PRO A 224 1.97 -12.43 -26.55
N GLU A 225 2.33 -13.37 -27.40
CA GLU A 225 2.33 -13.22 -28.85
C GLU A 225 0.91 -12.99 -29.42
N ALA A 226 -0.09 -13.56 -28.75
CA ALA A 226 -1.49 -13.35 -29.12
C ALA A 226 -1.99 -11.97 -28.72
N LEU A 227 -1.60 -11.47 -27.55
CA LEU A 227 -2.14 -10.24 -26.98
C LEU A 227 -1.42 -8.99 -27.48
N GLU A 228 -0.09 -8.99 -27.52
CA GLU A 228 0.71 -7.79 -27.85
C GLU A 228 0.30 -7.08 -29.14
N PRO A 229 0.01 -7.78 -30.24
CA PRO A 229 -0.42 -7.13 -31.51
C PRO A 229 -1.80 -6.45 -31.41
N LEU A 230 -2.61 -6.79 -30.40
CA LEU A 230 -3.97 -6.26 -30.24
C LEU A 230 -4.00 -5.01 -29.35
N LEU A 231 -2.97 -4.80 -28.55
CA LEU A 231 -2.96 -3.71 -27.58
C LEU A 231 -2.74 -2.37 -28.29
N GLU A 232 -3.64 -1.42 -28.05
CA GLU A 232 -3.50 -0.02 -28.50
C GLU A 232 -2.43 0.73 -27.71
N SER A 233 -2.30 0.42 -26.40
CA SER A 233 -1.28 0.98 -25.54
C SER A 233 -0.79 -0.08 -24.56
N ARG A 234 0.51 -0.34 -24.55
CA ARG A 234 1.14 -1.17 -23.50
C ARG A 234 1.32 -0.36 -22.21
N ILE A 235 1.23 -1.04 -21.08
CA ILE A 235 1.47 -0.46 -19.75
C ILE A 235 2.61 -1.24 -19.04
N PRO A 236 3.87 -1.02 -19.46
CA PRO A 236 5.02 -1.78 -18.95
C PRO A 236 5.18 -1.70 -17.43
N GLY A 237 4.77 -0.59 -16.80
CA GLY A 237 4.84 -0.43 -15.35
C GLY A 237 4.01 -1.46 -14.57
N ILE A 238 2.92 -1.99 -15.14
CA ILE A 238 2.17 -3.10 -14.53
C ILE A 238 2.99 -4.39 -14.59
N GLU A 239 3.61 -4.68 -15.73
CA GLU A 239 4.46 -5.85 -15.93
C GLU A 239 5.69 -5.84 -15.02
N GLU A 240 6.32 -4.65 -14.86
CA GLU A 240 7.44 -4.43 -13.95
C GLU A 240 7.03 -4.64 -12.50
N ALA A 241 5.88 -4.12 -12.08
CA ALA A 241 5.35 -4.30 -10.73
C ALA A 241 5.11 -5.79 -10.41
N ILE A 242 4.52 -6.55 -11.35
CA ILE A 242 4.29 -7.99 -11.22
C ILE A 242 5.62 -8.73 -11.04
N ARG A 243 6.59 -8.51 -11.94
CA ARG A 243 7.89 -9.18 -11.89
C ARG A 243 8.69 -8.80 -10.65
N SER A 244 8.74 -7.53 -10.30
CA SER A 244 9.47 -7.04 -9.13
C SER A 244 8.90 -7.61 -7.82
N TYR A 245 7.58 -7.63 -7.70
CA TYR A 245 6.91 -8.21 -6.52
C TYR A 245 7.14 -9.73 -6.45
N GLY A 246 7.02 -10.42 -7.58
CA GLY A 246 7.25 -11.87 -7.67
C GLY A 246 8.68 -12.26 -7.31
N GLN A 247 9.70 -11.53 -7.82
CA GLN A 247 11.12 -11.82 -7.54
C GLN A 247 11.50 -11.72 -6.06
N GLN A 248 10.80 -10.87 -5.27
CA GLN A 248 11.01 -10.81 -3.82
C GLN A 248 10.57 -12.09 -3.09
N ARG A 249 9.84 -12.99 -3.75
CA ARG A 249 9.26 -14.23 -3.20
C ARG A 249 9.75 -15.48 -3.89
N MET A 250 9.88 -15.42 -5.20
CA MET A 250 10.30 -16.52 -6.07
C MET A 250 11.29 -15.98 -7.13
N PRO A 251 12.59 -16.34 -7.06
CA PRO A 251 13.59 -15.82 -7.99
C PRO A 251 13.27 -16.02 -9.48
N TYR A 252 12.56 -17.10 -9.82
CA TYR A 252 12.17 -17.39 -11.20
C TYR A 252 11.05 -16.53 -11.77
N ALA A 253 10.42 -15.66 -10.97
CA ALA A 253 9.40 -14.73 -11.45
C ALA A 253 9.90 -13.80 -12.57
N MET A 254 11.22 -13.57 -12.65
CA MET A 254 11.86 -12.80 -13.73
C MET A 254 11.65 -13.42 -15.12
N LEU A 255 11.35 -14.72 -15.20
CA LEU A 255 11.15 -15.43 -16.47
C LEU A 255 9.72 -15.32 -17.00
N SER A 256 8.80 -14.73 -16.23
CA SER A 256 7.42 -14.54 -16.66
C SER A 256 7.31 -13.43 -17.71
N ARG A 257 6.66 -13.76 -18.83
CA ARG A 257 6.36 -12.83 -19.92
C ARG A 257 4.95 -12.24 -19.78
N SER A 258 4.59 -11.82 -18.57
CA SER A 258 3.33 -11.11 -18.33
C SER A 258 3.20 -9.89 -19.23
N VAL A 259 1.99 -9.65 -19.74
CA VAL A 259 1.64 -8.54 -20.63
C VAL A 259 0.52 -7.72 -20.00
N ALA A 260 0.61 -6.40 -20.12
CA ALA A 260 -0.43 -5.48 -19.69
C ALA A 260 -0.61 -4.34 -20.68
N GLY A 261 -1.86 -4.03 -21.03
CA GLY A 261 -2.15 -2.92 -21.93
C GLY A 261 -3.64 -2.67 -22.06
N THR A 262 -4.01 -1.72 -22.93
CA THR A 262 -5.40 -1.36 -23.19
C THR A 262 -5.82 -1.77 -24.60
N LEU A 263 -7.09 -2.16 -24.72
CA LEU A 263 -7.80 -2.33 -25.99
C LEU A 263 -9.16 -1.63 -25.86
N GLY A 264 -9.31 -0.51 -26.55
CA GLY A 264 -10.46 0.37 -26.36
C GLY A 264 -10.54 0.89 -24.92
N LYS A 265 -11.63 0.58 -24.22
CA LYS A 265 -11.85 0.96 -22.82
C LYS A 265 -11.54 -0.18 -21.82
N SER A 266 -10.95 -1.25 -22.28
CA SER A 266 -10.65 -2.43 -21.50
C SER A 266 -9.17 -2.49 -21.15
N LEU A 267 -8.88 -2.87 -19.91
CA LEU A 267 -7.55 -3.31 -19.49
C LEU A 267 -7.42 -4.80 -19.78
N VAL A 268 -6.38 -5.18 -20.50
CA VAL A 268 -6.03 -6.57 -20.82
C VAL A 268 -4.76 -6.95 -20.06
N LEU A 269 -4.82 -8.07 -19.34
CA LEU A 269 -3.70 -8.58 -18.54
C LEU A 269 -3.42 -10.05 -18.89
N ALA A 270 -2.15 -10.39 -19.08
CA ALA A 270 -1.66 -11.77 -19.08
C ALA A 270 -0.86 -12.04 -17.81
N LEU A 271 -1.31 -13.00 -17.01
CA LEU A 271 -0.72 -13.38 -15.73
C LEU A 271 -0.07 -14.77 -15.81
N PRO A 272 0.88 -15.11 -14.92
CA PRO A 272 1.47 -16.44 -14.87
C PRO A 272 0.42 -17.55 -14.72
N GLY A 273 0.72 -18.77 -15.21
CA GLY A 273 -0.18 -19.92 -15.09
C GLY A 273 -0.17 -20.59 -13.71
N SER A 274 0.84 -20.36 -12.88
CA SER A 274 0.90 -20.96 -11.55
C SER A 274 0.01 -20.23 -10.53
N THR A 275 -0.65 -20.97 -9.65
CA THR A 275 -1.54 -20.41 -8.61
C THR A 275 -0.84 -19.37 -7.73
N ASN A 276 0.42 -19.62 -7.32
CA ASN A 276 1.19 -18.66 -6.55
C ASN A 276 1.57 -17.42 -7.37
N GLY A 277 2.01 -17.61 -8.62
CA GLY A 277 2.32 -16.50 -9.52
C GLY A 277 1.11 -15.60 -9.79
N VAL A 278 -0.08 -16.18 -9.95
CA VAL A 278 -1.34 -15.43 -10.05
C VAL A 278 -1.62 -14.65 -8.78
N ARG A 279 -1.55 -15.30 -7.61
CA ARG A 279 -1.82 -14.64 -6.33
C ARG A 279 -0.89 -13.45 -6.12
N GLU A 280 0.39 -13.63 -6.36
CA GLU A 280 1.43 -12.60 -6.23
C GLU A 280 1.23 -11.47 -7.25
N SER A 281 0.89 -11.80 -8.50
CA SER A 281 0.60 -10.80 -9.53
C SER A 281 -0.61 -9.93 -9.17
N MET A 282 -1.68 -10.56 -8.67
CA MET A 282 -2.86 -9.84 -8.20
C MET A 282 -2.54 -8.95 -6.98
N ASP A 283 -1.75 -9.45 -6.02
CA ASP A 283 -1.32 -8.67 -4.85
C ASP A 283 -0.42 -7.49 -5.20
N ALA A 284 0.37 -7.63 -6.27
CA ALA A 284 1.26 -6.58 -6.76
C ALA A 284 0.49 -5.38 -7.31
N VAL A 285 -0.60 -5.62 -8.05
CA VAL A 285 -1.24 -4.56 -8.85
C VAL A 285 -2.64 -4.18 -8.39
N PHE A 286 -3.41 -5.09 -7.76
CA PHE A 286 -4.75 -4.79 -7.27
C PHE A 286 -4.74 -4.26 -5.83
N PRO A 287 -5.66 -3.34 -5.47
CA PRO A 287 -6.69 -2.73 -6.31
C PRO A 287 -6.20 -1.53 -7.13
N HIS A 288 -4.91 -1.17 -7.08
CA HIS A 288 -4.38 0.08 -7.61
C HIS A 288 -4.50 0.18 -9.13
N VAL A 289 -4.33 -0.93 -9.84
CA VAL A 289 -4.46 -1.00 -11.31
C VAL A 289 -5.84 -0.55 -11.81
N MET A 290 -6.88 -0.67 -10.98
CA MET A 290 -8.24 -0.23 -11.36
C MET A 290 -8.35 1.28 -11.58
N HIS A 291 -7.36 2.07 -11.13
CA HIS A 291 -7.30 3.50 -11.40
C HIS A 291 -7.27 3.81 -12.92
N VAL A 292 -6.78 2.88 -13.73
CA VAL A 292 -6.79 2.99 -15.21
C VAL A 292 -8.19 3.32 -15.76
N PHE A 293 -9.26 2.82 -15.13
CA PHE A 293 -10.62 3.05 -15.60
C PHE A 293 -11.13 4.49 -15.37
N HIS A 294 -10.52 5.23 -14.46
CA HIS A 294 -10.75 6.67 -14.34
C HIS A 294 -10.03 7.43 -15.46
N ILE A 295 -8.80 7.04 -15.76
CA ILE A 295 -7.99 7.64 -16.84
C ILE A 295 -8.64 7.40 -18.21
N LEU A 296 -9.05 6.18 -18.49
CA LEU A 296 -9.71 5.83 -19.76
C LEU A 296 -11.08 6.53 -19.98
N LYS A 297 -11.68 7.07 -18.92
CA LYS A 297 -12.89 7.91 -18.99
C LYS A 297 -12.58 9.39 -19.15
N GLY A 298 -11.30 9.79 -19.30
CA GLY A 298 -10.88 11.18 -19.48
C GLY A 298 -10.96 12.03 -18.22
N LYS A 299 -10.96 11.42 -17.01
CA LYS A 299 -10.89 12.18 -15.76
C LYS A 299 -9.44 12.57 -15.45
N ASN A 300 -9.20 13.85 -15.18
CA ASN A 300 -7.90 14.33 -14.75
C ASN A 300 -7.56 13.83 -13.33
N HIS A 301 -6.26 13.63 -13.05
CA HIS A 301 -5.75 13.21 -11.74
C HIS A 301 -6.17 14.12 -10.58
N ASP A 302 -6.39 15.41 -10.84
CA ASP A 302 -6.78 16.42 -9.84
C ASP A 302 -8.27 16.35 -9.42
N SER A 303 -9.06 15.48 -10.03
CA SER A 303 -10.50 15.31 -9.76
C SER A 303 -10.86 14.01 -9.01
N LEU A 304 -9.85 13.34 -8.41
CA LEU A 304 -10.00 12.03 -7.77
C LEU A 304 -9.76 12.08 -6.27
#